data_2626824e15948174bd681db9a5cd2198
#
_entry.id   2626824e15948174bd681db9a5cd2198
#
_cell.length_a   1.000
_cell.length_b   1.000
_cell.length_c   1.000
_cell.angle_alpha   90.00
_cell.angle_beta   90.00
_cell.angle_gamma   90.00
#
_symmetry.space_group_name_H-M   'P 1'
#
loop_
_entity.id
_entity.type
_entity.pdbx_description
1 polymer ?
#
loop_
_entity_poly.entity_id
_entity_poly.type
_entity_poly.pdbx_seq_one_letter_code
_entity_poly.pdbx_strand_id
1 'polypeptide(L)'
;MADYHPEQIAKWAKGSWVGKMPDAISGFSIDTRTIGMKEMFVAIRDKRDGHEYLEFAQRKGASCGLVNRLCPEVKIPQLEVSDTLLAFQEIGRGFRNSFTGKVVGITGSCGKTSTKDMLSLILGDQETHSTQGNLNNHLGIPLTLVGINPSDHRWAVIEAGINCPGEMRNHSRMISPNLVLVTSIGHSHLEGLGNVENVAREKAALFQESKETEKVIFPESCLKFESFAEWLNEEKPCTILKRGKPDSEPKKSEAYYDFWTETNNTGRSVTIRLWRHRSPVFSISTPPVSDGIVSNMALSILAACELGLTDQRISERLPQYRPSALRGKRLQGRGRTYYLDCYNANPSSMLDSLNFFSKEFETEAKMYVLGGMEELGEEERILHAQVGASQKLGSRDLVLLIGEKAHWMAEGYLNAGAQIDQLIPLQSIEDARSMVDDFEGALLFKGSRAHRLEELIPTWAVDHLPEEEFVGC
;
A
#
# COMPACT_ATOMS: atom_id res chain seq x y z
N MET A 1 -10.19 15.80 -20.01
CA MET A 1 -10.93 14.73 -19.35
C MET A 1 -11.45 13.81 -20.43
N ALA A 2 -11.33 12.51 -20.26
CA ALA A 2 -11.90 11.56 -21.22
C ALA A 2 -13.43 11.59 -21.08
N ASP A 3 -14.14 11.86 -22.17
CA ASP A 3 -15.59 11.72 -22.19
C ASP A 3 -15.95 10.27 -22.47
N TYR A 4 -16.61 9.63 -21.52
CA TYR A 4 -16.99 8.22 -21.62
C TYR A 4 -18.35 8.08 -22.29
N HIS A 5 -18.43 7.16 -23.26
CA HIS A 5 -19.67 6.90 -24.00
C HIS A 5 -20.71 6.17 -23.16
N PRO A 6 -21.85 6.78 -22.83
CA PRO A 6 -22.87 6.19 -21.95
C PRO A 6 -23.43 4.85 -22.44
N GLU A 7 -23.52 4.65 -23.77
CA GLU A 7 -23.93 3.36 -24.37
C GLU A 7 -22.96 2.24 -24.05
N GLN A 8 -21.64 2.53 -24.11
CA GLN A 8 -20.63 1.54 -23.82
C GLN A 8 -20.62 1.16 -22.33
N ILE A 9 -20.84 2.16 -21.44
CA ILE A 9 -20.98 1.94 -20.00
C ILE A 9 -22.19 1.06 -19.72
N ALA A 10 -23.35 1.34 -20.32
CA ALA A 10 -24.54 0.51 -20.16
C ALA A 10 -24.33 -0.93 -20.63
N LYS A 11 -23.58 -1.13 -21.73
CA LYS A 11 -23.21 -2.46 -22.21
C LYS A 11 -22.31 -3.23 -21.23
N TRP A 12 -21.30 -2.58 -20.67
CA TRP A 12 -20.42 -3.20 -19.67
C TRP A 12 -21.18 -3.51 -18.38
N ALA A 13 -21.99 -2.58 -17.91
CA ALA A 13 -22.83 -2.72 -16.72
C ALA A 13 -23.96 -3.73 -16.88
N LYS A 14 -24.29 -4.13 -18.12
CA LYS A 14 -25.50 -4.90 -18.48
C LYS A 14 -26.77 -4.24 -17.96
N GLY A 15 -26.83 -2.90 -18.05
CA GLY A 15 -27.89 -2.05 -17.54
C GLY A 15 -28.72 -1.40 -18.64
N SER A 16 -29.84 -0.80 -18.24
CA SER A 16 -30.77 -0.06 -19.10
C SER A 16 -30.92 1.36 -18.59
N TRP A 17 -30.81 2.34 -19.48
CA TRP A 17 -31.06 3.75 -19.18
C TRP A 17 -32.52 4.02 -18.94
N VAL A 18 -32.83 4.70 -17.85
CA VAL A 18 -34.14 5.27 -17.55
C VAL A 18 -34.01 6.80 -17.53
N GLY A 19 -34.80 7.49 -18.33
CA GLY A 19 -34.64 8.90 -18.66
C GLY A 19 -33.79 9.16 -19.92
N LYS A 20 -33.54 10.42 -20.24
CA LYS A 20 -32.71 10.78 -21.40
C LYS A 20 -31.22 10.45 -21.06
N MET A 21 -30.66 9.51 -21.79
CA MET A 21 -29.25 9.16 -21.66
C MET A 21 -28.36 10.43 -21.74
N PRO A 22 -27.35 10.58 -20.85
CA PRO A 22 -26.46 11.75 -20.90
C PRO A 22 -25.62 11.74 -22.18
N ASP A 23 -25.21 12.91 -22.64
CA ASP A 23 -24.40 13.04 -23.88
C ASP A 23 -22.95 12.50 -23.62
N ALA A 24 -22.42 12.68 -22.40
CA ALA A 24 -21.11 12.16 -21.94
C ALA A 24 -21.06 12.05 -20.40
N ILE A 25 -20.15 11.23 -19.91
CA ILE A 25 -19.85 11.07 -18.48
C ILE A 25 -18.38 11.41 -18.29
N SER A 26 -18.05 12.35 -17.38
CA SER A 26 -16.67 12.81 -17.16
C SER A 26 -15.87 11.97 -16.14
N GLY A 27 -16.55 11.12 -15.38
CA GLY A 27 -15.94 10.29 -14.33
C GLY A 27 -16.97 9.53 -13.51
N PHE A 28 -16.50 8.90 -12.45
CA PHE A 28 -17.31 8.10 -11.53
C PHE A 28 -17.00 8.47 -10.09
N SER A 29 -18.02 8.52 -9.25
CA SER A 29 -17.85 8.72 -7.82
C SER A 29 -18.80 7.85 -7.00
N ILE A 30 -18.33 7.35 -5.88
CA ILE A 30 -19.12 6.67 -4.83
C ILE A 30 -19.36 7.58 -3.63
N ASP A 31 -18.81 8.80 -3.64
CA ASP A 31 -18.83 9.75 -2.52
C ASP A 31 -19.37 11.12 -2.96
N THR A 32 -20.50 11.53 -2.40
CA THR A 32 -21.12 12.81 -2.70
C THR A 32 -20.35 14.03 -2.19
N ARG A 33 -19.36 13.84 -1.31
CA ARG A 33 -18.49 14.93 -0.81
C ARG A 33 -17.48 15.36 -1.86
N THR A 34 -17.02 14.41 -2.69
CA THR A 34 -15.97 14.59 -3.69
C THR A 34 -16.45 14.52 -5.13
N ILE A 35 -17.74 14.23 -5.35
CA ILE A 35 -18.30 14.10 -6.71
C ILE A 35 -18.11 15.38 -7.52
N GLY A 36 -17.59 15.22 -8.74
CA GLY A 36 -17.39 16.31 -9.70
C GLY A 36 -18.58 16.55 -10.63
N MET A 37 -18.48 17.64 -11.39
CA MET A 37 -19.47 17.98 -12.41
C MET A 37 -19.47 16.94 -13.53
N LYS A 38 -20.67 16.52 -13.96
CA LYS A 38 -20.91 15.54 -15.03
C LYS A 38 -20.43 14.11 -14.74
N GLU A 39 -20.05 13.80 -13.50
CA GLU A 39 -19.73 12.43 -13.10
C GLU A 39 -20.99 11.59 -12.92
N MET A 40 -20.85 10.27 -13.07
CA MET A 40 -21.84 9.27 -12.67
C MET A 40 -21.70 8.98 -11.19
N PHE A 41 -22.77 9.14 -10.43
CA PHE A 41 -22.82 8.67 -9.05
C PHE A 41 -23.17 7.19 -9.00
N VAL A 42 -22.32 6.38 -8.33
CA VAL A 42 -22.53 4.94 -8.17
C VAL A 42 -23.19 4.69 -6.82
N ALA A 43 -24.45 4.33 -6.80
CA ALA A 43 -25.22 4.10 -5.57
C ALA A 43 -24.93 2.72 -4.98
N ILE A 44 -23.75 2.58 -4.34
CA ILE A 44 -23.36 1.34 -3.66
C ILE A 44 -24.21 1.12 -2.42
N ARG A 45 -24.59 -0.12 -2.21
CA ARG A 45 -25.28 -0.58 -1.00
C ARG A 45 -24.31 -1.37 -0.12
N ASP A 46 -23.97 -0.78 1.02
CA ASP A 46 -23.14 -1.38 2.07
C ASP A 46 -23.77 -1.08 3.44
N LYS A 47 -23.04 -0.65 4.44
CA LYS A 47 -23.55 -0.20 5.76
C LYS A 47 -24.61 0.89 5.63
N ARG A 48 -24.53 1.69 4.58
CA ARG A 48 -25.54 2.69 4.18
C ARG A 48 -25.99 2.40 2.75
N ASP A 49 -27.23 2.78 2.42
CA ASP A 49 -27.74 2.65 1.06
C ASP A 49 -27.38 3.91 0.24
N GLY A 50 -26.51 3.75 -0.75
CA GLY A 50 -26.07 4.86 -1.63
C GLY A 50 -27.21 5.55 -2.38
N HIS A 51 -28.35 4.89 -2.58
CA HIS A 51 -29.50 5.48 -3.23
C HIS A 51 -30.07 6.69 -2.47
N GLU A 52 -29.95 6.70 -1.15
CA GLU A 52 -30.38 7.82 -0.30
C GLU A 52 -29.57 9.12 -0.57
N TYR A 53 -28.42 8.99 -1.21
CA TYR A 53 -27.55 10.12 -1.53
C TYR A 53 -27.66 10.59 -2.98
N LEU A 54 -28.46 9.93 -3.82
CA LEU A 54 -28.54 10.21 -5.25
C LEU A 54 -29.09 11.63 -5.53
N GLU A 55 -30.06 12.09 -4.75
CA GLU A 55 -30.57 13.47 -4.84
C GLU A 55 -29.49 14.49 -4.46
N PHE A 56 -28.68 14.18 -3.47
CA PHE A 56 -27.57 15.05 -3.07
C PHE A 56 -26.45 15.07 -4.14
N ALA A 57 -26.14 13.94 -4.75
CA ALA A 57 -25.23 13.85 -5.88
C ALA A 57 -25.73 14.69 -7.07
N GLN A 58 -27.03 14.64 -7.40
CA GLN A 58 -27.64 15.51 -8.42
C GLN A 58 -27.41 16.99 -8.10
N ARG A 59 -27.64 17.41 -6.85
CA ARG A 59 -27.43 18.82 -6.43
C ARG A 59 -25.96 19.25 -6.52
N LYS A 60 -25.03 18.30 -6.40
CA LYS A 60 -23.57 18.53 -6.54
C LYS A 60 -23.09 18.52 -8.00
N GLY A 61 -23.95 18.17 -8.97
CA GLY A 61 -23.62 18.23 -10.40
C GLY A 61 -23.41 16.87 -11.07
N ALA A 62 -23.77 15.76 -10.42
CA ALA A 62 -23.83 14.46 -11.08
C ALA A 62 -24.70 14.53 -12.32
N SER A 63 -24.24 13.95 -13.44
CA SER A 63 -25.00 13.89 -14.68
C SER A 63 -25.97 12.71 -14.75
N CYS A 64 -25.69 11.64 -13.99
CA CYS A 64 -26.48 10.42 -13.95
C CYS A 64 -26.15 9.58 -12.71
N GLY A 65 -26.92 8.52 -12.48
CA GLY A 65 -26.70 7.56 -11.41
C GLY A 65 -26.65 6.13 -11.91
N LEU A 66 -25.78 5.28 -11.31
CA LEU A 66 -25.83 3.83 -11.42
C LEU A 66 -26.62 3.30 -10.23
N VAL A 67 -27.73 2.63 -10.48
CA VAL A 67 -28.70 2.25 -9.44
C VAL A 67 -29.20 0.81 -9.64
N ASN A 68 -29.59 0.11 -8.56
CA ASN A 68 -30.29 -1.17 -8.66
C ASN A 68 -31.78 -1.07 -8.29
N ARG A 69 -32.24 0.13 -7.98
CA ARG A 69 -33.64 0.51 -7.87
C ARG A 69 -33.80 1.96 -8.31
N LEU A 70 -34.85 2.23 -9.04
CA LEU A 70 -35.13 3.60 -9.48
C LEU A 70 -35.50 4.50 -8.32
N CYS A 71 -35.05 5.76 -8.39
CA CYS A 71 -35.39 6.85 -7.49
C CYS A 71 -36.22 7.88 -8.26
N PRO A 72 -37.57 7.78 -8.28
CA PRO A 72 -38.44 8.62 -9.14
C PRO A 72 -38.39 10.12 -8.81
N GLU A 73 -38.00 10.48 -7.58
CA GLU A 73 -37.81 11.85 -7.11
C GLU A 73 -36.56 12.55 -7.68
N VAL A 74 -35.62 11.76 -8.22
CA VAL A 74 -34.37 12.27 -8.80
C VAL A 74 -34.52 12.49 -10.31
N LYS A 75 -34.14 13.67 -10.79
CA LYS A 75 -34.36 14.08 -12.18
C LYS A 75 -33.25 13.68 -13.16
N ILE A 76 -32.06 13.32 -12.67
CA ILE A 76 -30.98 12.86 -13.56
C ILE A 76 -31.28 11.46 -14.11
N PRO A 77 -30.79 11.14 -15.30
CA PRO A 77 -30.90 9.80 -15.87
C PRO A 77 -30.28 8.73 -14.93
N GLN A 78 -30.91 7.56 -14.90
CA GLN A 78 -30.48 6.47 -14.08
C GLN A 78 -30.14 5.24 -14.93
N LEU A 79 -28.96 4.68 -14.79
CA LEU A 79 -28.59 3.39 -15.36
C LEU A 79 -29.01 2.30 -14.37
N GLU A 80 -30.12 1.63 -14.66
CA GLU A 80 -30.64 0.57 -13.82
C GLU A 80 -29.92 -0.75 -14.11
N VAL A 81 -29.45 -1.41 -13.05
CA VAL A 81 -28.73 -2.68 -13.08
C VAL A 81 -29.25 -3.62 -11.98
N SER A 82 -28.93 -4.90 -12.04
CA SER A 82 -29.33 -5.85 -11.00
C SER A 82 -28.55 -5.68 -9.68
N ASP A 83 -27.27 -5.28 -9.77
CA ASP A 83 -26.36 -5.08 -8.64
C ASP A 83 -25.38 -3.97 -9.01
N THR A 84 -25.35 -2.89 -8.23
CA THR A 84 -24.53 -1.70 -8.52
C THR A 84 -23.04 -1.97 -8.33
N LEU A 85 -22.65 -2.80 -7.35
CA LEU A 85 -21.26 -3.14 -7.12
C LEU A 85 -20.71 -4.00 -8.26
N LEU A 86 -21.40 -5.09 -8.60
CA LEU A 86 -20.98 -5.97 -9.69
C LEU A 86 -20.96 -5.22 -11.03
N ALA A 87 -21.96 -4.38 -11.30
CA ALA A 87 -22.00 -3.55 -12.50
C ALA A 87 -20.83 -2.56 -12.56
N PHE A 88 -20.47 -1.94 -11.44
CA PHE A 88 -19.35 -1.01 -11.39
C PHE A 88 -18.00 -1.74 -11.58
N GLN A 89 -17.86 -2.93 -11.04
CA GLN A 89 -16.69 -3.79 -11.28
C GLN A 89 -16.57 -4.20 -12.76
N GLU A 90 -17.68 -4.54 -13.41
CA GLU A 90 -17.69 -4.85 -14.85
C GLU A 90 -17.41 -3.60 -15.72
N ILE A 91 -17.85 -2.40 -15.31
CA ILE A 91 -17.44 -1.14 -15.93
C ILE A 91 -15.92 -0.98 -15.81
N GLY A 92 -15.36 -1.08 -14.61
CA GLY A 92 -13.92 -1.00 -14.39
C GLY A 92 -13.13 -1.99 -15.25
N ARG A 93 -13.60 -3.25 -15.34
CA ARG A 93 -13.03 -4.26 -16.22
C ARG A 93 -13.13 -3.88 -17.71
N GLY A 94 -14.24 -3.25 -18.11
CA GLY A 94 -14.41 -2.73 -19.47
C GLY A 94 -13.36 -1.69 -19.82
N PHE A 95 -13.08 -0.75 -18.90
CA PHE A 95 -11.99 0.23 -19.03
C PHE A 95 -10.63 -0.44 -19.11
N ARG A 96 -10.34 -1.39 -18.21
CA ARG A 96 -9.08 -2.16 -18.26
C ARG A 96 -8.88 -2.85 -19.62
N ASN A 97 -9.91 -3.49 -20.16
CA ASN A 97 -9.84 -4.21 -21.43
C ASN A 97 -9.65 -3.28 -22.64
N SER A 98 -10.08 -2.03 -22.55
CA SER A 98 -9.87 -1.01 -23.60
C SER A 98 -8.50 -0.32 -23.51
N PHE A 99 -7.79 -0.49 -22.39
CA PHE A 99 -6.46 0.07 -22.20
C PHE A 99 -5.38 -0.83 -22.81
N THR A 100 -4.63 -0.29 -23.77
CA THR A 100 -3.57 -1.01 -24.51
C THR A 100 -2.19 -0.88 -23.86
N GLY A 101 -2.03 0.02 -22.88
CA GLY A 101 -0.81 0.18 -22.10
C GLY A 101 -0.58 -0.99 -21.14
N LYS A 102 0.59 -1.03 -20.51
CA LYS A 102 0.94 -2.06 -19.54
C LYS A 102 0.34 -1.78 -18.16
N VAL A 103 -0.25 -2.81 -17.56
CA VAL A 103 -0.81 -2.77 -16.20
C VAL A 103 0.08 -3.55 -15.26
N VAL A 104 0.51 -2.90 -14.18
CA VAL A 104 1.27 -3.50 -13.09
C VAL A 104 0.34 -3.68 -11.88
N GLY A 105 0.17 -4.93 -11.45
CA GLY A 105 -0.54 -5.26 -10.21
C GLY A 105 0.44 -5.36 -9.04
N ILE A 106 0.17 -4.70 -7.94
CA ILE A 106 1.04 -4.74 -6.75
C ILE A 106 0.27 -5.27 -5.55
N THR A 107 0.76 -6.35 -4.94
CA THR A 107 0.21 -6.89 -3.69
C THR A 107 1.32 -7.21 -2.69
N GLY A 108 0.95 -7.59 -1.49
CA GLY A 108 1.88 -7.98 -0.41
C GLY A 108 1.32 -7.65 0.98
N SER A 109 1.96 -8.16 2.01
CA SER A 109 1.58 -7.91 3.41
C SER A 109 2.00 -6.52 3.89
N CYS A 110 3.18 -6.04 3.46
CA CYS A 110 3.65 -4.65 3.64
C CYS A 110 4.34 -4.13 2.39
N GLY A 111 4.53 -2.80 2.30
CA GLY A 111 5.29 -2.17 1.23
C GLY A 111 4.53 -1.90 -0.07
N LYS A 112 3.27 -2.31 -0.21
CA LYS A 112 2.47 -2.12 -1.43
C LYS A 112 2.45 -0.66 -1.91
N THR A 113 1.98 0.23 -1.07
CA THR A 113 1.83 1.66 -1.41
C THR A 113 3.18 2.30 -1.70
N SER A 114 4.19 2.05 -0.87
CA SER A 114 5.54 2.59 -1.12
C SER A 114 6.13 2.11 -2.45
N THR A 115 5.95 0.83 -2.79
CA THR A 115 6.39 0.27 -4.09
C THR A 115 5.60 0.88 -5.26
N LYS A 116 4.29 1.06 -5.10
CA LYS A 116 3.43 1.74 -6.08
C LYS A 116 3.90 3.19 -6.31
N ASP A 117 4.14 3.95 -5.23
CA ASP A 117 4.57 5.35 -5.32
C ASP A 117 5.95 5.46 -5.99
N MET A 118 6.91 4.62 -5.61
CA MET A 118 8.24 4.57 -6.22
C MET A 118 8.17 4.22 -7.70
N LEU A 119 7.41 3.18 -8.06
CA LEU A 119 7.29 2.76 -9.45
C LEU A 119 6.58 3.83 -10.29
N SER A 120 5.50 4.42 -9.79
CA SER A 120 4.78 5.51 -10.47
C SER A 120 5.69 6.71 -10.70
N LEU A 121 6.49 7.10 -9.71
CA LEU A 121 7.48 8.17 -9.84
C LEU A 121 8.51 7.87 -10.94
N ILE A 122 9.05 6.64 -10.98
CA ILE A 122 10.02 6.20 -12.00
C ILE A 122 9.38 6.23 -13.40
N LEU A 123 8.16 5.73 -13.53
CA LEU A 123 7.40 5.70 -14.79
C LEU A 123 6.99 7.10 -15.25
N GLY A 124 6.71 8.03 -14.31
CA GLY A 124 6.35 9.43 -14.53
C GLY A 124 4.85 9.69 -14.48
N ASP A 125 4.51 10.69 -13.68
CA ASP A 125 3.12 11.00 -13.28
C ASP A 125 2.17 11.31 -14.45
N GLN A 126 2.68 11.95 -15.52
CA GLN A 126 1.85 12.29 -16.69
C GLN A 126 1.55 11.09 -17.58
N GLU A 127 2.39 10.05 -17.57
CA GLU A 127 2.25 8.85 -18.39
C GLU A 127 1.69 7.67 -17.61
N THR A 128 1.49 7.82 -16.28
CA THR A 128 1.14 6.74 -15.37
C THR A 128 -0.15 7.05 -14.61
N HIS A 129 -1.12 6.17 -14.69
CA HIS A 129 -2.24 6.16 -13.75
C HIS A 129 -1.97 5.20 -12.61
N SER A 130 -2.21 5.61 -11.37
CA SER A 130 -1.97 4.75 -10.21
C SER A 130 -3.07 4.83 -9.17
N THR A 131 -3.19 3.76 -8.37
CA THR A 131 -4.11 3.74 -7.22
C THR A 131 -3.85 4.93 -6.31
N GLN A 132 -4.88 5.72 -6.06
CA GLN A 132 -4.83 6.85 -5.14
C GLN A 132 -5.13 6.40 -3.71
N GLY A 133 -4.37 6.95 -2.74
CA GLY A 133 -4.57 6.62 -1.32
C GLY A 133 -4.58 5.12 -1.05
N ASN A 134 -5.67 4.63 -0.46
CA ASN A 134 -5.92 3.23 -0.11
C ASN A 134 -7.01 2.56 -0.96
N LEU A 135 -7.28 3.06 -2.17
CA LEU A 135 -8.31 2.54 -3.09
C LEU A 135 -7.91 1.17 -3.69
N ASN A 136 -7.56 0.22 -2.84
CA ASN A 136 -7.00 -1.09 -3.20
C ASN A 136 -7.92 -2.29 -2.95
N ASN A 137 -9.18 -2.03 -2.60
CA ASN A 137 -10.21 -3.05 -2.33
C ASN A 137 -11.22 -3.17 -3.48
N HIS A 138 -12.27 -3.96 -3.27
CA HIS A 138 -13.34 -4.25 -4.23
C HIS A 138 -14.14 -3.01 -4.73
N LEU A 139 -14.05 -1.86 -4.03
CA LEU A 139 -14.61 -0.56 -4.43
C LEU A 139 -13.55 0.35 -5.05
N GLY A 140 -12.36 0.37 -4.48
CA GLY A 140 -11.28 1.25 -4.90
C GLY A 140 -10.63 0.84 -6.22
N ILE A 141 -10.50 -0.47 -6.47
CA ILE A 141 -9.94 -0.96 -7.73
C ILE A 141 -10.76 -0.52 -8.95
N PRO A 142 -12.09 -0.72 -9.01
CA PRO A 142 -12.86 -0.21 -10.15
C PRO A 142 -12.81 1.31 -10.27
N LEU A 143 -12.80 2.09 -9.16
CA LEU A 143 -12.58 3.54 -9.19
C LEU A 143 -11.23 3.90 -9.82
N THR A 144 -10.19 3.17 -9.49
CA THR A 144 -8.86 3.37 -10.11
C THR A 144 -8.91 3.05 -11.59
N LEU A 145 -9.52 1.93 -12.00
CA LEU A 145 -9.55 1.49 -13.40
C LEU A 145 -10.33 2.45 -14.31
N VAL A 146 -11.45 3.01 -13.84
CA VAL A 146 -12.22 3.99 -14.62
C VAL A 146 -11.51 5.33 -14.77
N GLY A 147 -10.49 5.62 -13.98
CA GLY A 147 -9.64 6.81 -14.10
C GLY A 147 -8.53 6.68 -15.15
N ILE A 148 -8.32 5.51 -15.76
CA ILE A 148 -7.30 5.34 -16.78
C ILE A 148 -7.73 6.10 -18.06
N ASN A 149 -6.88 7.03 -18.50
CA ASN A 149 -7.05 7.72 -19.78
C ASN A 149 -6.12 7.10 -20.83
N PRO A 150 -6.64 6.33 -21.81
CA PRO A 150 -5.81 5.68 -22.83
C PRO A 150 -5.03 6.63 -23.74
N SER A 151 -5.43 7.91 -23.82
CA SER A 151 -4.74 8.92 -24.63
C SER A 151 -3.48 9.46 -23.97
N ASP A 152 -3.44 9.48 -22.65
CA ASP A 152 -2.37 10.10 -21.87
C ASP A 152 -1.49 9.05 -21.17
N HIS A 153 -2.12 7.97 -20.67
CA HIS A 153 -1.42 6.97 -19.88
C HIS A 153 -0.83 5.85 -20.75
N ARG A 154 0.42 5.50 -20.48
CA ARG A 154 1.12 4.34 -21.05
C ARG A 154 1.19 3.19 -20.05
N TRP A 155 1.12 3.52 -18.76
CA TRP A 155 1.17 2.56 -17.66
C TRP A 155 0.02 2.79 -16.67
N ALA A 156 -0.43 1.69 -16.06
CA ALA A 156 -1.31 1.74 -14.90
C ALA A 156 -0.67 0.90 -13.78
N VAL A 157 -0.56 1.47 -12.58
CA VAL A 157 0.00 0.81 -11.39
C VAL A 157 -1.09 0.65 -10.36
N ILE A 158 -1.60 -0.57 -10.22
CA ILE A 158 -2.78 -0.88 -9.43
C ILE A 158 -2.40 -1.65 -8.17
N GLU A 159 -2.64 -1.04 -7.01
CA GLU A 159 -2.47 -1.70 -5.72
C GLU A 159 -3.67 -2.62 -5.44
N ALA A 160 -3.43 -3.87 -5.01
CA ALA A 160 -4.44 -4.85 -4.62
C ALA A 160 -4.26 -5.31 -3.18
N GLY A 161 -5.18 -4.92 -2.31
CA GLY A 161 -5.33 -5.39 -0.92
C GLY A 161 -6.35 -6.51 -0.82
N ILE A 162 -6.34 -7.22 0.30
CA ILE A 162 -7.32 -8.27 0.63
C ILE A 162 -7.61 -8.25 2.13
N ASN A 163 -8.81 -8.67 2.49
CA ASN A 163 -9.21 -8.91 3.88
C ASN A 163 -9.79 -10.32 4.06
N CYS A 164 -10.43 -10.88 3.03
CA CYS A 164 -11.14 -12.15 3.08
C CYS A 164 -10.73 -13.10 1.95
N PRO A 165 -10.94 -14.42 2.11
CA PRO A 165 -10.68 -15.41 1.07
C PRO A 165 -11.50 -15.15 -0.20
N GLY A 166 -10.87 -15.30 -1.38
CA GLY A 166 -11.50 -15.18 -2.69
C GLY A 166 -11.53 -13.74 -3.25
N GLU A 167 -11.19 -12.72 -2.47
CA GLU A 167 -11.16 -11.34 -2.94
C GLU A 167 -10.13 -11.13 -4.06
N MET A 168 -8.91 -11.68 -3.89
CA MET A 168 -7.85 -11.46 -4.87
C MET A 168 -8.18 -12.06 -6.24
N ARG A 169 -8.93 -13.16 -6.29
CA ARG A 169 -9.42 -13.72 -7.57
C ARG A 169 -10.27 -12.70 -8.34
N ASN A 170 -11.16 -11.99 -7.65
CA ASN A 170 -11.98 -10.95 -8.25
C ASN A 170 -11.14 -9.75 -8.66
N HIS A 171 -10.19 -9.32 -7.82
CA HIS A 171 -9.25 -8.25 -8.12
C HIS A 171 -8.39 -8.59 -9.35
N SER A 172 -7.86 -9.81 -9.42
CA SER A 172 -7.09 -10.29 -10.56
C SER A 172 -7.86 -10.19 -11.88
N ARG A 173 -9.14 -10.58 -11.87
CA ARG A 173 -10.01 -10.49 -13.05
C ARG A 173 -10.33 -9.06 -13.49
N MET A 174 -10.42 -8.13 -12.53
CA MET A 174 -10.63 -6.71 -12.83
C MET A 174 -9.35 -6.06 -13.34
N ILE A 175 -8.23 -6.25 -12.63
CA ILE A 175 -6.95 -5.61 -12.92
C ILE A 175 -6.32 -6.20 -14.18
N SER A 176 -6.43 -7.52 -14.36
CA SER A 176 -5.84 -8.27 -15.48
C SER A 176 -4.39 -7.79 -15.76
N PRO A 177 -3.46 -7.91 -14.77
CA PRO A 177 -2.14 -7.30 -14.83
C PRO A 177 -1.22 -7.99 -15.84
N ASN A 178 -0.37 -7.21 -16.52
CA ASN A 178 0.71 -7.75 -17.37
C ASN A 178 1.95 -8.09 -16.52
N LEU A 179 2.25 -7.30 -15.53
CA LEU A 179 3.35 -7.52 -14.58
C LEU A 179 2.78 -7.51 -13.16
N VAL A 180 3.18 -8.47 -12.33
CA VAL A 180 2.79 -8.51 -10.93
C VAL A 180 4.00 -8.36 -10.03
N LEU A 181 3.90 -7.47 -9.03
CA LEU A 181 4.87 -7.35 -7.96
C LEU A 181 4.25 -7.85 -6.65
N VAL A 182 4.94 -8.77 -5.97
CA VAL A 182 4.61 -9.16 -4.61
C VAL A 182 5.69 -8.61 -3.69
N THR A 183 5.32 -7.70 -2.80
CA THR A 183 6.32 -7.01 -1.96
C THR A 183 6.82 -7.87 -0.81
N SER A 184 5.92 -8.58 -0.17
CA SER A 184 6.22 -9.48 0.96
C SER A 184 5.03 -10.36 1.29
N ILE A 185 5.28 -11.50 1.94
CA ILE A 185 4.27 -12.34 2.58
C ILE A 185 4.59 -12.45 4.07
N GLY A 186 3.61 -12.15 4.92
CA GLY A 186 3.77 -12.18 6.38
C GLY A 186 2.42 -12.09 7.10
N HIS A 187 2.48 -11.97 8.43
CA HIS A 187 1.30 -11.92 9.31
C HIS A 187 0.50 -10.63 9.06
N SER A 188 -0.53 -10.73 8.26
CA SER A 188 -1.49 -9.66 7.96
C SER A 188 -2.83 -10.27 7.63
N HIS A 189 -3.93 -9.63 8.05
CA HIS A 189 -5.30 -10.10 7.80
C HIS A 189 -5.56 -11.55 8.27
N LEU A 190 -4.87 -11.99 9.34
CA LEU A 190 -5.00 -13.36 9.85
C LEU A 190 -6.38 -13.63 10.43
N GLU A 191 -7.06 -12.61 10.95
CA GLU A 191 -8.43 -12.72 11.42
C GLU A 191 -9.37 -13.23 10.31
N GLY A 192 -9.20 -12.75 9.08
CA GLY A 192 -10.00 -13.18 7.93
C GLY A 192 -9.45 -14.41 7.21
N LEU A 193 -8.13 -14.58 7.16
CA LEU A 193 -7.45 -15.60 6.35
C LEU A 193 -6.93 -16.79 7.16
N GLY A 194 -6.90 -16.70 8.49
CA GLY A 194 -6.53 -17.76 9.42
C GLY A 194 -5.02 -17.93 9.63
N ASN A 195 -4.22 -18.06 8.58
CA ASN A 195 -2.77 -18.28 8.68
C ASN A 195 -2.00 -17.66 7.52
N VAL A 196 -0.66 -17.59 7.65
CA VAL A 196 0.23 -16.97 6.66
C VAL A 196 0.24 -17.73 5.32
N GLU A 197 0.02 -19.05 5.31
CA GLU A 197 -0.06 -19.84 4.08
C GLU A 197 -1.28 -19.43 3.25
N ASN A 198 -2.42 -19.20 3.89
CA ASN A 198 -3.61 -18.68 3.22
C ASN A 198 -3.38 -17.25 2.70
N VAL A 199 -2.67 -16.39 3.47
CA VAL A 199 -2.27 -15.06 2.99
C VAL A 199 -1.43 -15.17 1.71
N ALA A 200 -0.48 -16.10 1.67
CA ALA A 200 0.37 -16.35 0.50
C ALA A 200 -0.46 -16.82 -0.70
N ARG A 201 -1.32 -17.81 -0.50
CA ARG A 201 -2.21 -18.36 -1.54
C ARG A 201 -3.14 -17.30 -2.10
N GLU A 202 -3.77 -16.53 -1.22
CA GLU A 202 -4.68 -15.47 -1.65
C GLU A 202 -3.95 -14.40 -2.47
N LYS A 203 -2.76 -13.95 -2.02
CA LYS A 203 -1.99 -12.95 -2.77
C LYS A 203 -1.43 -13.50 -4.10
N ALA A 204 -1.08 -14.78 -4.17
CA ALA A 204 -0.64 -15.43 -5.40
C ALA A 204 -1.75 -15.49 -6.46
N ALA A 205 -3.03 -15.49 -6.06
CA ALA A 205 -4.14 -15.46 -7.00
C ALA A 205 -4.13 -14.21 -7.91
N LEU A 206 -3.43 -13.12 -7.54
CA LEU A 206 -3.30 -11.96 -8.43
C LEU A 206 -2.64 -12.31 -9.77
N PHE A 207 -1.63 -13.18 -9.76
CA PHE A 207 -0.95 -13.60 -10.98
C PHE A 207 -1.42 -14.97 -11.51
N GLN A 208 -1.91 -15.85 -10.63
CA GLN A 208 -2.37 -17.18 -11.03
C GLN A 208 -3.71 -17.15 -11.78
N GLU A 209 -4.60 -16.23 -11.43
CA GLU A 209 -5.94 -16.10 -12.03
C GLU A 209 -5.99 -15.14 -13.24
N SER A 210 -4.92 -14.43 -13.54
CA SER A 210 -4.81 -13.54 -14.70
C SER A 210 -4.15 -14.26 -15.88
N LYS A 211 -4.81 -14.25 -17.04
CA LYS A 211 -4.26 -14.76 -18.30
C LYS A 211 -3.29 -13.80 -19.00
N GLU A 212 -3.35 -12.52 -18.61
CA GLU A 212 -2.51 -11.45 -19.19
C GLU A 212 -1.16 -11.29 -18.47
N THR A 213 -0.94 -12.03 -17.37
CA THR A 213 0.31 -11.94 -16.62
C THR A 213 1.47 -12.53 -17.42
N GLU A 214 2.35 -11.65 -17.87
CA GLU A 214 3.56 -11.99 -18.64
C GLU A 214 4.73 -12.32 -17.70
N LYS A 215 4.77 -11.69 -16.50
CA LYS A 215 5.85 -11.87 -15.52
C LYS A 215 5.44 -11.52 -14.09
N VAL A 216 6.08 -12.19 -13.14
CA VAL A 216 5.91 -11.93 -11.69
C VAL A 216 7.28 -11.61 -11.08
N ILE A 217 7.34 -10.61 -10.20
CA ILE A 217 8.54 -10.25 -9.42
C ILE A 217 8.23 -10.37 -7.94
N PHE A 218 9.03 -11.13 -7.20
CA PHE A 218 8.84 -11.33 -5.76
C PHE A 218 10.16 -11.61 -5.03
N PRO A 219 10.23 -11.35 -3.69
CA PRO A 219 11.38 -11.72 -2.87
C PRO A 219 11.56 -13.23 -2.73
N GLU A 220 12.80 -13.71 -2.61
CA GLU A 220 13.12 -15.14 -2.40
C GLU A 220 12.37 -15.73 -1.19
N SER A 221 12.12 -14.92 -0.15
CA SER A 221 11.35 -15.34 1.02
C SER A 221 9.93 -15.84 0.72
N CYS A 222 9.37 -15.49 -0.44
CA CYS A 222 8.07 -16.00 -0.86
C CYS A 222 8.11 -17.48 -1.28
N LEU A 223 9.28 -18.00 -1.67
CA LEU A 223 9.44 -19.41 -2.12
C LEU A 223 9.20 -20.46 -1.02
N LYS A 224 9.15 -20.06 0.24
CA LYS A 224 8.75 -20.96 1.33
C LYS A 224 7.27 -21.35 1.28
N PHE A 225 6.46 -20.63 0.50
CA PHE A 225 5.04 -20.88 0.30
C PHE A 225 4.80 -21.66 -1.00
N GLU A 226 3.99 -22.70 -0.94
CA GLU A 226 3.71 -23.62 -2.02
C GLU A 226 3.27 -22.89 -3.31
N SER A 227 2.35 -21.92 -3.20
CA SER A 227 1.83 -21.16 -4.35
C SER A 227 2.88 -20.42 -5.17
N PHE A 228 4.00 -20.03 -4.56
CA PHE A 228 5.14 -19.40 -5.25
C PHE A 228 6.17 -20.41 -5.74
N ALA A 229 6.43 -21.46 -4.94
CA ALA A 229 7.34 -22.53 -5.33
C ALA A 229 6.83 -23.30 -6.56
N GLU A 230 5.54 -23.58 -6.62
CA GLU A 230 4.89 -24.22 -7.78
C GLU A 230 5.02 -23.37 -9.04
N TRP A 231 4.79 -22.03 -8.95
CA TRP A 231 4.96 -21.13 -10.09
C TRP A 231 6.35 -21.20 -10.71
N LEU A 232 7.39 -21.26 -9.86
CA LEU A 232 8.77 -21.40 -10.29
C LEU A 232 9.05 -22.79 -10.87
N ASN A 233 8.52 -23.86 -10.26
CA ASN A 233 8.71 -25.23 -10.69
C ASN A 233 8.02 -25.51 -12.05
N GLU A 234 6.94 -24.80 -12.35
CA GLU A 234 6.25 -24.83 -13.64
C GLU A 234 6.96 -23.99 -14.71
N GLU A 235 8.16 -23.48 -14.40
CA GLU A 235 8.99 -22.65 -15.30
C GLU A 235 8.26 -21.40 -15.84
N LYS A 236 7.26 -20.92 -15.11
CA LYS A 236 6.52 -19.71 -15.46
C LYS A 236 7.39 -18.46 -15.29
N PRO A 237 7.22 -17.44 -16.15
CA PRO A 237 8.07 -16.26 -16.12
C PRO A 237 8.04 -15.54 -14.77
N CYS A 238 9.18 -15.50 -14.08
CA CYS A 238 9.33 -14.78 -12.83
C CYS A 238 10.73 -14.18 -12.66
N THR A 239 10.83 -13.20 -11.78
CA THR A 239 12.09 -12.64 -11.29
C THR A 239 12.09 -12.72 -9.78
N ILE A 240 13.13 -13.33 -9.21
CA ILE A 240 13.27 -13.56 -7.77
C ILE A 240 14.33 -12.61 -7.24
N LEU A 241 13.95 -11.77 -6.30
CA LEU A 241 14.84 -10.82 -5.64
C LEU A 241 15.40 -11.43 -4.35
N LYS A 242 16.70 -11.70 -4.33
CA LYS A 242 17.42 -12.20 -3.16
C LYS A 242 18.23 -11.09 -2.51
N ARG A 243 18.12 -10.94 -1.19
CA ARG A 243 18.98 -10.03 -0.44
C ARG A 243 20.29 -10.71 -0.04
N GLY A 244 21.41 -10.11 -0.41
CA GLY A 244 22.74 -10.59 -0.08
C GLY A 244 23.77 -10.32 -1.17
N LYS A 245 25.04 -10.53 -0.86
CA LYS A 245 26.10 -10.48 -1.87
C LYS A 245 25.94 -11.65 -2.84
N PRO A 246 26.27 -11.44 -4.14
CA PRO A 246 26.22 -12.52 -5.12
C PRO A 246 27.07 -13.71 -4.63
N ASP A 247 26.46 -14.88 -4.60
CA ASP A 247 27.12 -16.12 -4.20
C ASP A 247 28.32 -16.45 -5.09
N SER A 248 29.30 -17.21 -4.54
CA SER A 248 30.46 -17.67 -5.28
C SER A 248 30.12 -18.58 -6.47
N GLU A 249 28.98 -19.25 -6.44
CA GLU A 249 28.47 -20.06 -7.57
C GLU A 249 27.21 -19.43 -8.18
N PRO A 250 27.12 -19.30 -9.51
CA PRO A 250 25.91 -18.81 -10.16
C PRO A 250 24.77 -19.79 -9.92
N LYS A 251 23.64 -19.30 -9.41
CA LYS A 251 22.40 -20.08 -9.41
C LYS A 251 22.04 -20.38 -10.87
N LYS A 252 21.67 -21.61 -11.17
CA LYS A 252 21.39 -22.10 -12.53
C LYS A 252 20.18 -21.45 -13.23
N SER A 253 19.38 -20.65 -12.49
CA SER A 253 18.16 -20.04 -13.01
C SER A 253 18.38 -18.57 -13.37
N GLU A 254 18.00 -18.18 -14.58
CA GLU A 254 17.98 -16.78 -15.04
C GLU A 254 17.02 -15.87 -14.26
N ALA A 255 16.17 -16.46 -13.41
CA ALA A 255 15.16 -15.75 -12.63
C ALA A 255 15.72 -14.93 -11.47
N TYR A 256 16.95 -15.18 -10.99
CA TYR A 256 17.47 -14.57 -9.78
C TYR A 256 18.22 -13.27 -10.00
N TYR A 257 17.90 -12.27 -9.16
CA TYR A 257 18.66 -11.06 -8.95
C TYR A 257 19.05 -10.96 -7.48
N ASP A 258 20.33 -10.65 -7.23
CA ASP A 258 20.82 -10.37 -5.90
C ASP A 258 20.84 -8.85 -5.67
N PHE A 259 20.52 -8.41 -4.46
CA PHE A 259 20.73 -7.02 -4.08
C PHE A 259 21.33 -6.92 -2.69
N TRP A 260 22.14 -5.90 -2.47
CA TRP A 260 22.61 -5.54 -1.15
C TRP A 260 22.76 -4.04 -0.98
N THR A 261 23.04 -3.65 0.27
CA THR A 261 23.28 -2.26 0.62
C THR A 261 24.66 -2.08 1.20
N GLU A 262 25.31 -0.97 0.83
CA GLU A 262 26.53 -0.48 1.44
C GLU A 262 26.27 0.89 2.05
N THR A 263 26.57 1.06 3.33
CA THR A 263 26.50 2.36 4.00
C THR A 263 27.83 3.08 3.78
N ASN A 264 27.81 4.36 3.43
CA ASN A 264 29.03 5.14 3.30
C ASN A 264 29.70 5.36 4.67
N ASN A 265 31.00 5.76 4.64
CA ASN A 265 31.82 5.93 5.85
C ASN A 265 31.27 6.98 6.84
N THR A 266 30.36 7.86 6.41
CA THR A 266 29.74 8.89 7.26
C THR A 266 28.36 8.48 7.78
N GLY A 267 27.84 7.31 7.40
CA GLY A 267 26.48 6.88 7.72
C GLY A 267 25.34 7.68 7.06
N ARG A 268 25.68 8.65 6.17
CA ARG A 268 24.72 9.60 5.59
C ARG A 268 24.01 9.12 4.33
N SER A 269 24.49 8.05 3.72
CA SER A 269 23.84 7.44 2.56
C SER A 269 24.01 5.93 2.53
N VAL A 270 23.04 5.29 1.91
CA VAL A 270 23.04 3.85 1.62
C VAL A 270 23.04 3.67 0.12
N THR A 271 23.98 2.89 -0.40
CA THR A 271 24.04 2.52 -1.82
C THR A 271 23.40 1.15 -2.00
N ILE A 272 22.36 1.10 -2.81
CA ILE A 272 21.68 -0.13 -3.22
C ILE A 272 22.37 -0.58 -4.51
N ARG A 273 22.82 -1.84 -4.54
CA ARG A 273 23.39 -2.47 -5.73
C ARG A 273 22.59 -3.70 -6.10
N LEU A 274 22.34 -3.85 -7.39
CA LEU A 274 21.67 -5.01 -7.98
C LEU A 274 22.63 -5.76 -8.89
N TRP A 275 22.63 -7.08 -8.82
CA TRP A 275 23.40 -8.00 -9.65
C TRP A 275 22.51 -9.03 -10.32
N ARG A 276 22.91 -9.40 -11.51
CA ARG A 276 22.42 -10.58 -12.21
C ARG A 276 23.61 -11.45 -12.59
N HIS A 277 23.63 -12.72 -12.17
CA HIS A 277 24.72 -13.65 -12.46
C HIS A 277 26.12 -13.08 -12.17
N ARG A 278 26.33 -12.45 -11.02
CA ARG A 278 27.57 -11.75 -10.59
C ARG A 278 27.93 -10.48 -11.36
N SER A 279 27.17 -10.12 -12.39
CA SER A 279 27.38 -8.86 -13.09
C SER A 279 26.55 -7.76 -12.41
N PRO A 280 27.17 -6.62 -12.06
CA PRO A 280 26.41 -5.48 -11.56
C PRO A 280 25.51 -4.95 -12.67
N VAL A 281 24.20 -4.82 -12.39
CA VAL A 281 23.23 -4.34 -13.38
C VAL A 281 22.72 -2.95 -13.04
N PHE A 282 22.74 -2.57 -11.76
CA PHE A 282 22.28 -1.24 -11.33
C PHE A 282 22.87 -0.84 -9.99
N SER A 283 23.08 0.46 -9.78
CA SER A 283 23.52 1.02 -8.49
C SER A 283 22.93 2.40 -8.28
N ILE A 284 22.38 2.66 -7.08
CA ILE A 284 21.83 3.95 -6.70
C ILE A 284 22.08 4.23 -5.23
N SER A 285 22.34 5.50 -4.90
CA SER A 285 22.50 5.96 -3.51
C SER A 285 21.28 6.74 -3.05
N THR A 286 20.87 6.51 -1.79
CA THR A 286 19.73 7.15 -1.13
C THR A 286 20.13 7.57 0.28
N PRO A 287 19.47 8.55 0.92
CA PRO A 287 19.56 8.73 2.37
C PRO A 287 19.27 7.42 3.12
N PRO A 288 19.69 7.29 4.38
CA PRO A 288 19.36 6.10 5.18
C PRO A 288 17.85 5.88 5.25
N VAL A 289 17.44 4.66 4.93
CA VAL A 289 16.05 4.18 4.93
C VAL A 289 16.00 2.77 5.49
N SER A 290 14.82 2.32 5.90
CA SER A 290 14.64 0.97 6.45
C SER A 290 14.89 -0.12 5.39
N ASP A 291 15.15 -1.33 5.87
CA ASP A 291 15.38 -2.50 5.02
C ASP A 291 14.16 -2.84 4.13
N GLY A 292 12.96 -2.59 4.65
CA GLY A 292 11.72 -2.72 3.90
C GLY A 292 11.65 -1.73 2.73
N ILE A 293 12.02 -0.48 2.97
CA ILE A 293 12.09 0.55 1.91
C ILE A 293 13.15 0.18 0.85
N VAL A 294 14.33 -0.30 1.27
CA VAL A 294 15.36 -0.79 0.34
C VAL A 294 14.83 -1.91 -0.55
N SER A 295 14.11 -2.87 0.03
CA SER A 295 13.51 -3.97 -0.72
C SER A 295 12.46 -3.47 -1.71
N ASN A 296 11.62 -2.52 -1.31
CA ASN A 296 10.63 -1.89 -2.18
C ASN A 296 11.29 -1.12 -3.33
N MET A 297 12.40 -0.41 -3.08
CA MET A 297 13.20 0.25 -4.12
C MET A 297 13.74 -0.76 -5.12
N ALA A 298 14.34 -1.86 -4.64
CA ALA A 298 14.88 -2.90 -5.52
C ALA A 298 13.80 -3.54 -6.41
N LEU A 299 12.62 -3.83 -5.84
CA LEU A 299 11.46 -4.34 -6.60
C LEU A 299 11.00 -3.32 -7.66
N SER A 300 10.93 -2.04 -7.31
CA SER A 300 10.50 -0.98 -8.22
C SER A 300 11.51 -0.78 -9.37
N ILE A 301 12.82 -0.88 -9.09
CA ILE A 301 13.86 -0.83 -10.11
C ILE A 301 13.72 -2.01 -11.08
N LEU A 302 13.58 -3.24 -10.56
CA LEU A 302 13.40 -4.42 -11.40
C LEU A 302 12.15 -4.31 -12.28
N ALA A 303 11.04 -3.85 -11.71
CA ALA A 303 9.82 -3.63 -12.48
C ALA A 303 10.00 -2.58 -13.58
N ALA A 304 10.69 -1.48 -13.29
CA ALA A 304 10.99 -0.45 -14.29
C ALA A 304 11.88 -0.98 -15.42
N CYS A 305 12.89 -1.80 -15.11
CA CYS A 305 13.71 -2.48 -16.12
C CYS A 305 12.87 -3.43 -17.01
N GLU A 306 11.98 -4.21 -16.41
CA GLU A 306 11.07 -5.11 -17.15
C GLU A 306 10.09 -4.36 -18.06
N LEU A 307 9.71 -3.14 -17.67
CA LEU A 307 8.89 -2.24 -18.47
C LEU A 307 9.69 -1.48 -19.55
N GLY A 308 11.00 -1.75 -19.66
CA GLY A 308 11.88 -1.19 -20.70
C GLY A 308 12.40 0.22 -20.41
N LEU A 309 12.38 0.66 -19.14
CA LEU A 309 12.97 1.95 -18.78
C LEU A 309 14.50 1.88 -18.74
N THR A 310 15.13 2.99 -19.11
CA THR A 310 16.59 3.13 -19.06
C THR A 310 17.10 3.36 -17.65
N ASP A 311 18.32 2.91 -17.37
CA ASP A 311 19.01 3.14 -16.09
C ASP A 311 19.11 4.64 -15.77
N GLN A 312 19.29 5.48 -16.79
CA GLN A 312 19.31 6.93 -16.62
C GLN A 312 17.99 7.43 -16.04
N ARG A 313 16.85 7.05 -16.63
CA ARG A 313 15.53 7.50 -16.15
C ARG A 313 15.26 7.04 -14.72
N ILE A 314 15.63 5.80 -14.37
CA ILE A 314 15.50 5.28 -13.02
C ILE A 314 16.37 6.08 -12.04
N SER A 315 17.65 6.32 -12.39
CA SER A 315 18.62 7.03 -11.55
C SER A 315 18.29 8.50 -11.34
N GLU A 316 17.63 9.14 -12.31
CA GLU A 316 17.19 10.54 -12.21
C GLU A 316 15.95 10.70 -11.33
N ARG A 317 15.01 9.73 -11.36
CA ARG A 317 13.70 9.86 -10.72
C ARG A 317 13.63 9.24 -9.33
N LEU A 318 14.12 8.03 -9.13
CA LEU A 318 14.00 7.35 -7.85
C LEU A 318 14.56 8.12 -6.63
N PRO A 319 15.67 8.91 -6.72
CA PRO A 319 16.13 9.75 -5.62
C PRO A 319 15.18 10.87 -5.22
N GLN A 320 14.21 11.19 -6.05
CA GLN A 320 13.18 12.19 -5.76
C GLN A 320 12.04 11.60 -4.90
N TYR A 321 12.02 10.28 -4.68
CA TYR A 321 11.02 9.65 -3.83
C TYR A 321 10.99 10.27 -2.43
N ARG A 322 9.80 10.60 -1.99
CA ARG A 322 9.51 11.05 -0.62
C ARG A 322 8.44 10.14 -0.05
N PRO A 323 8.67 9.53 1.12
CA PRO A 323 7.65 8.73 1.77
C PRO A 323 6.37 9.53 1.99
N SER A 324 5.23 8.91 1.79
CA SER A 324 3.93 9.47 2.14
C SER A 324 3.83 9.74 3.66
N ALA A 325 2.88 10.57 4.10
CA ALA A 325 2.90 11.23 5.40
C ALA A 325 3.17 10.33 6.60
N LEU A 326 2.61 9.12 6.63
CA LEU A 326 2.67 8.22 7.79
C LEU A 326 3.41 6.90 7.48
N ARG A 327 4.32 6.89 6.49
CA ARG A 327 5.01 5.67 6.01
C ARG A 327 6.53 5.83 5.99
N GLY A 328 7.12 6.06 7.16
CA GLY A 328 8.56 6.25 7.31
C GLY A 328 9.00 7.69 7.04
N LYS A 329 8.12 8.67 7.21
CA LYS A 329 8.44 10.08 7.03
C LYS A 329 9.18 10.64 8.24
N ARG A 330 10.28 11.36 7.97
CA ARG A 330 11.05 12.07 8.99
C ARG A 330 10.68 13.56 8.98
N LEU A 331 10.37 14.10 10.16
CA LEU A 331 10.18 15.52 10.41
C LEU A 331 11.17 15.99 11.48
N GLN A 332 11.76 17.15 11.28
CA GLN A 332 12.72 17.73 12.22
C GLN A 332 12.33 19.16 12.59
N GLY A 333 12.40 19.48 13.87
CA GLY A 333 12.16 20.83 14.35
C GLY A 333 12.30 20.94 15.87
N ARG A 334 12.63 22.12 16.34
CA ARG A 334 12.77 22.43 17.78
C ARG A 334 13.69 21.48 18.54
N GLY A 335 14.78 20.99 17.90
CA GLY A 335 15.74 20.07 18.51
C GLY A 335 15.27 18.61 18.58
N ARG A 336 14.16 18.26 17.95
CA ARG A 336 13.56 16.91 17.97
C ARG A 336 13.45 16.33 16.58
N THR A 337 13.45 15.01 16.51
CA THR A 337 13.18 14.26 15.27
C THR A 337 11.96 13.35 15.48
N TYR A 338 10.98 13.45 14.58
CA TYR A 338 9.81 12.60 14.54
C TYR A 338 9.93 11.65 13.35
N TYR A 339 9.83 10.36 13.59
CA TYR A 339 9.78 9.34 12.55
C TYR A 339 8.37 8.74 12.53
N LEU A 340 7.61 9.07 11.48
CA LEU A 340 6.20 8.78 11.36
C LEU A 340 6.00 7.56 10.47
N ASP A 341 5.62 6.42 11.06
CA ASP A 341 5.30 5.18 10.35
C ASP A 341 4.03 4.52 10.93
N CYS A 342 3.00 5.33 11.18
CA CYS A 342 1.78 4.93 11.87
C CYS A 342 0.53 4.85 10.99
N TYR A 343 0.69 4.67 9.67
CA TYR A 343 -0.45 4.42 8.78
C TYR A 343 -1.09 3.06 9.07
N ASN A 344 -0.29 2.01 9.25
CA ASN A 344 -0.73 0.68 9.65
C ASN A 344 0.45 -0.10 10.30
N ALA A 345 0.13 -1.20 10.98
CA ALA A 345 1.13 -2.04 11.63
C ALA A 345 0.81 -3.52 11.47
N ASN A 346 1.86 -4.30 11.21
CA ASN A 346 1.91 -5.74 11.34
C ASN A 346 3.30 -6.15 11.87
N PRO A 347 3.53 -7.40 12.31
CA PRO A 347 4.79 -7.79 12.92
C PRO A 347 6.02 -7.43 12.08
N SER A 348 6.00 -7.70 10.77
CA SER A 348 7.14 -7.41 9.89
C SER A 348 7.43 -5.92 9.76
N SER A 349 6.40 -5.07 9.62
CA SER A 349 6.58 -3.62 9.53
C SER A 349 6.95 -2.98 10.86
N MET A 350 6.48 -3.53 12.00
CA MET A 350 6.93 -3.12 13.33
C MET A 350 8.43 -3.36 13.49
N LEU A 351 8.89 -4.58 13.20
CA LEU A 351 10.31 -4.96 13.28
C LEU A 351 11.20 -4.09 12.39
N ASP A 352 10.76 -3.83 11.16
CA ASP A 352 11.51 -3.00 10.21
C ASP A 352 11.71 -1.57 10.73
N SER A 353 10.63 -0.94 11.20
CA SER A 353 10.66 0.44 11.71
C SER A 353 11.44 0.55 13.02
N LEU A 354 11.25 -0.38 13.96
CA LEU A 354 11.95 -0.42 15.23
C LEU A 354 13.46 -0.59 15.03
N ASN A 355 13.88 -1.53 14.18
CA ASN A 355 15.28 -1.79 13.88
C ASN A 355 15.95 -0.60 13.20
N PHE A 356 15.29 -0.01 12.21
CA PHE A 356 15.79 1.17 11.53
C PHE A 356 15.95 2.35 12.50
N PHE A 357 14.91 2.66 13.26
CA PHE A 357 14.89 3.79 14.18
C PHE A 357 15.93 3.64 15.31
N SER A 358 16.02 2.46 15.90
CA SER A 358 17.00 2.18 16.95
C SER A 358 18.44 2.40 16.48
N LYS A 359 18.76 1.98 15.26
CA LYS A 359 20.08 2.10 14.66
C LYS A 359 20.39 3.53 14.19
N GLU A 360 19.42 4.18 13.55
CA GLU A 360 19.58 5.53 12.99
C GLU A 360 19.82 6.58 14.07
N PHE A 361 19.19 6.41 15.25
CA PHE A 361 19.28 7.32 16.39
C PHE A 361 20.02 6.71 17.58
N GLU A 362 21.05 5.90 17.33
CA GLU A 362 21.78 5.16 18.37
C GLU A 362 22.34 6.04 19.49
N THR A 363 22.79 7.26 19.14
CA THR A 363 23.41 8.20 20.11
C THR A 363 22.40 9.11 20.82
N GLU A 364 21.14 9.13 20.37
CA GLU A 364 20.09 9.96 20.93
C GLU A 364 19.26 9.23 21.98
N ALA A 365 18.59 9.95 22.87
CA ALA A 365 17.49 9.40 23.64
C ALA A 365 16.31 9.13 22.69
N LYS A 366 15.65 7.98 22.84
CA LYS A 366 14.57 7.54 21.95
C LYS A 366 13.28 7.33 22.71
N MET A 367 12.18 7.84 22.14
CA MET A 367 10.84 7.50 22.59
C MET A 367 10.13 6.70 21.48
N TYR A 368 9.67 5.52 21.85
CA TYR A 368 8.87 4.65 21.00
C TYR A 368 7.40 4.79 21.37
N VAL A 369 6.60 5.45 20.54
CA VAL A 369 5.15 5.60 20.70
C VAL A 369 4.47 4.52 19.90
N LEU A 370 4.10 3.42 20.56
CA LEU A 370 3.64 2.20 19.90
C LEU A 370 2.16 1.93 20.17
N GLY A 371 1.37 1.86 19.12
CA GLY A 371 0.01 1.30 19.14
C GLY A 371 0.02 -0.20 18.82
N GLY A 372 -1.08 -0.88 19.14
CA GLY A 372 -1.24 -2.30 18.82
C GLY A 372 -1.30 -2.57 17.31
N MET A 373 -1.13 -3.84 16.97
CA MET A 373 -1.35 -4.39 15.64
C MET A 373 -2.75 -5.02 15.59
N GLU A 374 -3.50 -4.74 14.53
CA GLU A 374 -4.86 -5.27 14.35
C GLU A 374 -4.87 -6.47 13.37
N GLU A 375 -5.99 -7.18 13.34
CA GLU A 375 -6.28 -8.28 12.40
C GLU A 375 -5.31 -9.47 12.48
N LEU A 376 -4.71 -9.74 13.64
CA LEU A 376 -3.75 -10.83 13.83
C LEU A 376 -4.39 -12.15 14.30
N GLY A 377 -5.71 -12.14 14.63
CA GLY A 377 -6.43 -13.32 15.05
C GLY A 377 -5.91 -13.92 16.37
N GLU A 378 -5.94 -15.26 16.50
CA GLU A 378 -5.59 -15.94 17.74
C GLU A 378 -4.14 -15.78 18.20
N GLU A 379 -3.23 -15.44 17.29
CA GLU A 379 -1.79 -15.28 17.59
C GLU A 379 -1.42 -13.86 18.04
N GLU A 380 -2.38 -12.94 18.14
CA GLU A 380 -2.12 -11.51 18.33
C GLU A 380 -1.24 -11.20 19.55
N ARG A 381 -1.48 -11.84 20.71
CA ARG A 381 -0.69 -11.63 21.92
C ARG A 381 0.75 -12.09 21.74
N ILE A 382 0.94 -13.28 21.16
CA ILE A 382 2.27 -13.86 20.93
C ILE A 382 3.08 -12.97 19.98
N LEU A 383 2.45 -12.50 18.89
CA LEU A 383 3.10 -11.65 17.90
C LEU A 383 3.46 -10.27 18.47
N HIS A 384 2.63 -9.69 19.34
CA HIS A 384 2.99 -8.46 20.06
C HIS A 384 4.18 -8.67 20.98
N ALA A 385 4.19 -9.72 21.80
CA ALA A 385 5.31 -10.04 22.68
C ALA A 385 6.61 -10.28 21.89
N GLN A 386 6.54 -10.97 20.75
CA GLN A 386 7.71 -11.17 19.86
C GLN A 386 8.27 -9.85 19.33
N VAL A 387 7.41 -8.89 18.96
CA VAL A 387 7.86 -7.55 18.55
C VAL A 387 8.60 -6.86 19.69
N GLY A 388 8.07 -6.86 20.92
CA GLY A 388 8.75 -6.29 22.08
C GLY A 388 10.11 -6.97 22.36
N ALA A 389 10.17 -8.31 22.26
CA ALA A 389 11.39 -9.07 22.50
C ALA A 389 12.50 -8.83 21.46
N SER A 390 12.17 -8.27 20.31
CA SER A 390 13.13 -8.01 19.24
C SER A 390 14.04 -6.81 19.49
N GLN A 391 13.71 -5.95 20.46
CA GLN A 391 14.38 -4.68 20.69
C GLN A 391 15.07 -4.63 22.06
N LYS A 392 16.29 -4.10 22.07
CA LYS A 392 17.00 -3.75 23.30
C LYS A 392 16.94 -2.23 23.47
N LEU A 393 16.47 -1.79 24.63
CA LEU A 393 16.39 -0.37 24.97
C LEU A 393 17.72 0.11 25.56
N GLY A 394 18.13 1.32 25.19
CA GLY A 394 19.19 2.05 25.89
C GLY A 394 18.67 2.62 27.21
N SER A 395 19.58 3.03 28.09
CA SER A 395 19.21 3.52 29.44
C SER A 395 18.36 4.79 29.45
N ARG A 396 18.30 5.54 28.33
CA ARG A 396 17.51 6.77 28.17
C ARG A 396 16.27 6.58 27.31
N ASP A 397 16.02 5.37 26.86
CA ASP A 397 14.92 5.06 25.94
C ASP A 397 13.63 4.82 26.73
N LEU A 398 12.51 5.29 26.21
CA LEU A 398 11.15 5.10 26.76
C LEU A 398 10.25 4.47 25.70
N VAL A 399 9.31 3.64 26.14
CA VAL A 399 8.30 3.01 25.29
C VAL A 399 6.91 3.35 25.83
N LEU A 400 6.14 4.12 25.09
CA LEU A 400 4.73 4.37 25.36
C LEU A 400 3.91 3.32 24.61
N LEU A 401 3.16 2.50 25.34
CA LEU A 401 2.35 1.41 24.80
C LEU A 401 0.87 1.82 24.84
N ILE A 402 0.31 2.22 23.72
CA ILE A 402 -1.02 2.82 23.62
C ILE A 402 -2.08 1.78 23.23
N GLY A 403 -3.08 1.61 24.08
CA GLY A 403 -4.16 0.66 23.94
C GLY A 403 -3.80 -0.75 24.42
N GLU A 404 -4.82 -1.55 24.71
CA GLU A 404 -4.70 -2.85 25.39
C GLU A 404 -3.74 -3.82 24.66
N LYS A 405 -3.87 -3.95 23.34
CA LYS A 405 -3.03 -4.86 22.55
C LYS A 405 -1.55 -4.46 22.57
N ALA A 406 -1.25 -3.16 22.60
CA ALA A 406 0.14 -2.69 22.69
C ALA A 406 0.81 -3.11 24.02
N HIS A 407 0.04 -3.24 25.09
CA HIS A 407 0.55 -3.66 26.40
C HIS A 407 1.19 -5.06 26.38
N TRP A 408 0.77 -5.94 25.47
CA TRP A 408 1.40 -7.26 25.33
C TRP A 408 2.85 -7.20 24.85
N MET A 409 3.29 -6.09 24.22
CA MET A 409 4.70 -5.90 23.88
C MET A 409 5.58 -5.75 25.11
N ALA A 410 5.02 -5.27 26.26
CA ALA A 410 5.79 -5.09 27.49
C ALA A 410 6.43 -6.39 27.97
N GLU A 411 5.72 -7.52 27.88
CA GLU A 411 6.25 -8.84 28.22
C GLU A 411 7.53 -9.17 27.41
N GLY A 412 7.48 -8.88 26.12
CA GLY A 412 8.62 -9.06 25.23
C GLY A 412 9.81 -8.16 25.56
N TYR A 413 9.56 -6.87 25.80
CA TYR A 413 10.61 -5.91 26.21
C TYR A 413 11.28 -6.31 27.53
N LEU A 414 10.51 -6.73 28.54
CA LEU A 414 11.03 -7.21 29.81
C LEU A 414 11.92 -8.45 29.62
N ASN A 415 11.49 -9.40 28.79
CA ASN A 415 12.27 -10.58 28.45
C ASN A 415 13.57 -10.24 27.69
N ALA A 416 13.59 -9.13 26.95
CA ALA A 416 14.78 -8.60 26.29
C ALA A 416 15.72 -7.78 27.21
N GLY A 417 15.32 -7.59 28.48
CA GLY A 417 16.13 -6.91 29.50
C GLY A 417 15.80 -5.43 29.73
N ALA A 418 14.68 -4.94 29.22
CA ALA A 418 14.20 -3.60 29.53
C ALA A 418 13.84 -3.45 31.00
N GLN A 419 14.05 -2.25 31.57
CA GLN A 419 13.62 -1.93 32.92
C GLN A 419 12.12 -1.57 32.91
N ILE A 420 11.43 -1.88 34.00
CA ILE A 420 9.98 -1.67 34.10
C ILE A 420 9.58 -0.20 33.97
N ASP A 421 10.41 0.72 34.44
CA ASP A 421 10.21 2.17 34.38
C ASP A 421 10.41 2.76 32.99
N GLN A 422 10.98 2.01 32.05
CA GLN A 422 11.08 2.38 30.64
C GLN A 422 9.78 2.09 29.86
N LEU A 423 8.87 1.28 30.40
CA LEU A 423 7.67 0.79 29.74
C LEU A 423 6.44 1.46 30.36
N ILE A 424 5.75 2.29 29.59
CA ILE A 424 4.64 3.10 30.07
C ILE A 424 3.36 2.66 29.32
N PRO A 425 2.54 1.78 29.93
CA PRO A 425 1.26 1.38 29.35
C PRO A 425 0.24 2.51 29.53
N LEU A 426 -0.42 2.90 28.42
CA LEU A 426 -1.40 3.98 28.36
C LEU A 426 -2.68 3.47 27.69
N GLN A 427 -3.82 3.99 28.13
CA GLN A 427 -5.12 3.60 27.57
C GLN A 427 -5.44 4.37 26.28
N SER A 428 -5.03 5.62 26.22
CA SER A 428 -5.37 6.53 25.13
C SER A 428 -4.18 7.38 24.67
N ILE A 429 -4.32 8.04 23.52
CA ILE A 429 -3.34 9.01 23.02
C ILE A 429 -3.29 10.27 23.88
N GLU A 430 -4.41 10.66 24.51
CA GLU A 430 -4.48 11.82 25.38
C GLU A 430 -3.52 11.68 26.58
N ASP A 431 -3.40 10.47 27.13
CA ASP A 431 -2.49 10.17 28.24
C ASP A 431 -1.01 10.31 27.85
N ALA A 432 -0.69 10.12 26.56
CA ALA A 432 0.67 10.20 26.02
C ALA A 432 1.12 11.65 25.72
N ARG A 433 0.17 12.59 25.53
CA ARG A 433 0.45 13.92 24.95
C ARG A 433 1.53 14.68 25.68
N SER A 434 1.41 14.85 27.02
CA SER A 434 2.41 15.60 27.78
C SER A 434 3.81 14.96 27.71
N MET A 435 3.89 13.64 27.73
CA MET A 435 5.16 12.92 27.64
C MET A 435 5.81 13.13 26.26
N VAL A 436 5.02 13.10 25.19
CA VAL A 436 5.49 13.36 23.81
C VAL A 436 5.93 14.81 23.66
N ASP A 437 5.17 15.75 24.23
CA ASP A 437 5.46 17.18 24.14
C ASP A 437 6.71 17.59 24.92
N ASP A 438 7.03 16.90 26.04
CA ASP A 438 8.17 17.22 26.90
C ASP A 438 9.44 16.43 26.56
N PHE A 439 9.36 15.38 25.72
CA PHE A 439 10.50 14.52 25.42
C PHE A 439 11.51 15.21 24.50
N GLU A 440 12.79 15.19 24.89
CA GLU A 440 13.91 15.67 24.07
C GLU A 440 14.65 14.50 23.44
N GLY A 441 14.71 14.44 22.09
CA GLY A 441 15.36 13.38 21.34
C GLY A 441 14.60 12.95 20.09
N ALA A 442 14.75 11.69 19.72
CA ALA A 442 14.07 11.10 18.57
C ALA A 442 12.81 10.34 19.00
N LEU A 443 11.71 10.54 18.28
CA LEU A 443 10.42 9.90 18.54
C LEU A 443 9.97 9.07 17.34
N LEU A 444 9.67 7.78 17.57
CA LEU A 444 9.04 6.90 16.59
C LEU A 444 7.55 6.78 16.90
N PHE A 445 6.70 6.97 15.89
CA PHE A 445 5.27 6.67 15.95
C PHE A 445 4.96 5.47 15.07
N LYS A 446 4.53 4.35 15.68
CA LYS A 446 4.21 3.12 14.97
C LYS A 446 3.04 2.37 15.62
N GLY A 447 2.04 2.04 14.82
CA GLY A 447 0.83 1.33 15.26
C GLY A 447 -0.18 1.17 14.13
N SER A 448 -1.23 0.41 14.39
CA SER A 448 -2.38 0.34 13.48
C SER A 448 -3.12 1.69 13.44
N ARG A 449 -3.76 1.97 12.31
CA ARG A 449 -4.55 3.18 12.07
C ARG A 449 -5.61 3.45 13.14
N ALA A 450 -6.14 2.40 13.74
CA ALA A 450 -7.14 2.49 14.82
C ALA A 450 -6.68 3.31 16.03
N HIS A 451 -5.36 3.41 16.28
CA HIS A 451 -4.80 4.14 17.41
C HIS A 451 -4.59 5.64 17.15
N ARG A 452 -4.72 6.10 15.89
CA ARG A 452 -4.65 7.52 15.50
C ARG A 452 -3.42 8.25 16.08
N LEU A 453 -2.26 7.58 16.08
CA LEU A 453 -1.02 8.11 16.70
C LEU A 453 -0.56 9.44 16.09
N GLU A 454 -0.97 9.72 14.85
CA GLU A 454 -0.69 11.00 14.17
C GLU A 454 -1.29 12.20 14.88
N GLU A 455 -2.29 12.04 15.74
CA GLU A 455 -2.87 13.14 16.52
C GLU A 455 -1.94 13.64 17.64
N LEU A 456 -0.93 12.85 17.98
CA LEU A 456 0.14 13.26 18.92
C LEU A 456 1.21 14.13 18.25
N ILE A 457 1.21 14.22 16.92
CA ILE A 457 2.19 15.03 16.19
C ILE A 457 1.89 16.52 16.43
N PRO A 458 2.88 17.32 16.80
CA PRO A 458 2.67 18.75 17.02
C PRO A 458 2.17 19.46 15.75
N THR A 459 1.26 20.41 15.89
CA THR A 459 0.63 21.15 14.76
C THR A 459 1.64 21.79 13.84
N TRP A 460 2.74 22.36 14.35
CA TRP A 460 3.81 22.93 13.51
C TRP A 460 4.50 21.90 12.61
N ALA A 461 4.44 20.62 12.96
CA ALA A 461 4.99 19.54 12.14
C ALA A 461 3.96 19.00 11.13
N VAL A 462 2.66 19.14 11.46
CA VAL A 462 1.54 18.76 10.57
C VAL A 462 1.44 19.69 9.38
N ASP A 463 1.70 21.01 9.55
CA ASP A 463 1.68 22.00 8.45
C ASP A 463 2.64 21.66 7.29
N HIS A 464 3.55 20.71 7.49
CA HIS A 464 4.45 20.18 6.46
C HIS A 464 3.97 18.85 5.84
N LEU A 465 2.76 18.40 6.18
CA LEU A 465 2.13 17.19 5.66
C LEU A 465 1.00 17.56 4.69
N PRO A 466 0.86 16.92 3.52
CA PRO A 466 -0.26 17.16 2.61
C PRO A 466 -1.60 16.83 3.28
N GLU A 467 -2.57 17.73 3.18
CA GLU A 467 -3.92 17.55 3.78
C GLU A 467 -4.65 16.30 3.25
N GLU A 468 -4.38 15.90 2.01
CA GLU A 468 -5.02 14.77 1.33
C GLU A 468 -4.72 13.40 1.98
N GLU A 469 -3.66 13.29 2.79
CA GLU A 469 -3.26 12.03 3.43
C GLU A 469 -3.95 11.79 4.78
N PHE A 470 -4.62 12.79 5.33
CA PHE A 470 -5.40 12.68 6.58
C PHE A 470 -6.89 12.38 6.35
N VAL A 471 -7.38 12.57 5.13
CA VAL A 471 -8.81 12.42 4.76
C VAL A 471 -8.97 11.14 3.96
N GLY A 472 -9.29 10.05 4.60
CA GLY A 472 -9.63 8.83 3.88
C GLY A 472 -9.58 7.55 4.68
N CYS A 473 -10.42 7.42 5.66
CA CYS A 473 -10.92 6.12 6.15
C CYS A 473 -12.39 6.24 6.52
#